data_5ab5b87d131e1d6fe1b54b422026eaa1
#
_entry.id   5ab5b87d131e1d6fe1b54b422026eaa1
#
_cell.length_a   1.000
_cell.length_b   1.000
_cell.length_c   1.000
_cell.angle_alpha   90.00
_cell.angle_beta   90.00
_cell.angle_gamma   90.00
#
_symmetry.space_group_name_H-M   'P 1'
#
loop_
_entity.id
_entity.type
_entity.pdbx_description
1 polymer ?
#
loop_
_entity_poly.entity_id
_entity_poly.type
_entity_poly.pdbx_seq_one_letter_code
_entity_poly.pdbx_strand_id
1 'polypeptide(L)'
;FLLVVVTNQSGIGRGLFSAEAHEAVRRRMEELLAAHGVRLDGYYHCPHAPWEGCQCRKPNGGMALKAAEELHIDLGSSWVVGDKMSDLGLAIRVGSRGILVGEGARPVDGFPAAPDLIGAARIILDIEGLSS
;
A
#
# COMPACT_ATOMS: atom_id res chain seq x y z
N PHE A 1 -1.05 -7.43 -13.15
CA PHE A 1 -0.81 -7.06 -11.72
C PHE A 1 -2.08 -7.20 -10.91
N LEU A 2 -1.93 -7.66 -9.67
CA LEU A 2 -2.96 -7.54 -8.66
C LEU A 2 -2.83 -6.20 -7.96
N LEU A 3 -3.96 -5.60 -7.58
CA LEU A 3 -4.01 -4.36 -6.82
C LEU A 3 -4.43 -4.67 -5.40
N VAL A 4 -3.57 -4.33 -4.45
CA VAL A 4 -3.81 -4.59 -3.03
C VAL A 4 -3.54 -3.32 -2.23
N VAL A 5 -4.46 -2.98 -1.33
CA VAL A 5 -4.27 -1.88 -0.38
C VAL A 5 -3.80 -2.45 0.94
N VAL A 6 -2.73 -1.88 1.49
CA VAL A 6 -2.25 -2.17 2.85
C VAL A 6 -2.12 -0.82 3.58
N THR A 7 -2.89 -0.64 4.64
CA THR A 7 -3.02 0.67 5.27
C THR A 7 -2.99 0.60 6.79
N ASN A 8 -2.23 1.50 7.42
CA ASN A 8 -2.28 1.70 8.86
C ASN A 8 -3.49 2.57 9.20
N GLN A 9 -4.33 2.09 10.11
CA GLN A 9 -5.53 2.79 10.58
C GLN A 9 -5.52 2.87 12.10
N SER A 10 -4.46 3.45 12.64
CA SER A 10 -4.24 3.53 14.10
C SER A 10 -5.34 4.30 14.84
N GLY A 11 -6.11 5.15 14.13
CA GLY A 11 -7.24 5.86 14.70
C GLY A 11 -8.28 4.94 15.30
N ILE A 12 -8.43 3.71 14.79
CA ILE A 12 -9.33 2.71 15.38
C ILE A 12 -8.83 2.31 16.77
N GLY A 13 -7.57 1.92 16.88
CA GLY A 13 -6.99 1.53 18.16
C GLY A 13 -6.85 2.67 19.16
N ARG A 14 -6.75 3.91 18.67
CA ARG A 14 -6.74 5.11 19.52
C ARG A 14 -8.13 5.56 19.94
N GLY A 15 -9.18 4.93 19.44
CA GLY A 15 -10.56 5.32 19.75
C GLY A 15 -11.03 6.58 19.05
N LEU A 16 -10.34 7.03 17.99
CA LEU A 16 -10.69 8.24 17.25
C LEU A 16 -11.85 8.03 16.29
N PHE A 17 -11.98 6.81 15.76
CA PHE A 17 -13.14 6.41 14.95
C PHE A 17 -13.33 4.90 15.05
N SER A 18 -14.52 4.43 14.73
CA SER A 18 -14.88 3.03 14.85
C SER A 18 -14.42 2.21 13.63
N ALA A 19 -14.37 0.88 13.80
CA ALA A 19 -14.13 -0.03 12.69
C ALA A 19 -15.24 0.10 11.63
N GLU A 20 -16.49 0.35 12.04
CA GLU A 20 -17.62 0.56 11.14
C GLU A 20 -17.44 1.83 10.30
N ALA A 21 -16.93 2.90 10.90
CA ALA A 21 -16.63 4.14 10.18
C ALA A 21 -15.54 3.92 9.13
N HIS A 22 -14.50 3.15 9.47
CA HIS A 22 -13.46 2.79 8.54
C HIS A 22 -14.01 1.95 7.38
N GLU A 23 -14.87 0.99 7.67
CA GLU A 23 -15.48 0.13 6.65
C GLU A 23 -16.36 0.94 5.68
N ALA A 24 -17.04 1.98 6.17
CA ALA A 24 -17.82 2.89 5.32
C ALA A 24 -16.90 3.65 4.35
N VAL A 25 -15.74 4.11 4.81
CA VAL A 25 -14.75 4.78 3.97
C VAL A 25 -14.21 3.81 2.92
N ARG A 26 -13.88 2.59 3.31
CA ARG A 26 -13.43 1.55 2.39
C ARG A 26 -14.44 1.29 1.28
N ARG A 27 -15.71 1.11 1.64
CA ARG A 27 -16.77 0.88 0.65
C ARG A 27 -16.91 2.04 -0.33
N ARG A 28 -16.81 3.28 0.18
CA ARG A 28 -16.88 4.46 -0.68
C ARG A 28 -15.71 4.50 -1.67
N MET A 29 -14.51 4.16 -1.22
CA MET A 29 -13.35 4.07 -2.09
C MET A 29 -13.55 3.02 -3.18
N GLU A 30 -14.03 1.84 -2.81
CA GLU A 30 -14.29 0.76 -3.78
C GLU A 30 -15.36 1.15 -4.81
N GLU A 31 -16.41 1.87 -4.38
CA GLU A 31 -17.44 2.40 -5.30
C GLU A 31 -16.83 3.39 -6.31
N LEU A 32 -15.99 4.31 -5.85
CA LEU A 32 -15.33 5.28 -6.71
C LEU A 32 -14.38 4.60 -7.71
N LEU A 33 -13.64 3.60 -7.28
CA LEU A 33 -12.76 2.83 -8.15
C LEU A 33 -13.58 2.04 -9.19
N ALA A 34 -14.67 1.42 -8.77
CA ALA A 34 -15.56 0.66 -9.66
C ALA A 34 -16.15 1.54 -10.75
N ALA A 35 -16.46 2.81 -10.45
CA ALA A 35 -16.95 3.76 -11.44
C ALA A 35 -15.92 4.00 -12.58
N HIS A 36 -14.64 3.72 -12.32
CA HIS A 36 -13.57 3.81 -13.31
C HIS A 36 -13.10 2.42 -13.80
N GLY A 37 -13.88 1.38 -13.54
CA GLY A 37 -13.54 0.02 -13.96
C GLY A 37 -12.39 -0.61 -13.17
N VAL A 38 -12.08 -0.10 -11.98
CA VAL A 38 -10.98 -0.60 -11.15
C VAL A 38 -11.52 -1.41 -9.99
N ARG A 39 -10.96 -2.60 -9.79
CA ARG A 39 -11.30 -3.49 -8.69
C ARG A 39 -10.05 -3.80 -7.88
N LEU A 40 -10.17 -3.72 -6.55
CA LEU A 40 -9.12 -4.18 -5.66
C LEU A 40 -9.17 -5.70 -5.52
N ASP A 41 -8.01 -6.34 -5.58
CA ASP A 41 -7.88 -7.78 -5.36
C ASP A 41 -7.77 -8.12 -3.88
N GLY A 42 -7.35 -7.17 -3.07
CA GLY A 42 -7.28 -7.33 -1.62
C GLY A 42 -7.23 -5.99 -0.91
N TYR A 43 -7.65 -6.00 0.35
CA TYR A 43 -7.61 -4.84 1.22
C TYR A 43 -7.25 -5.30 2.64
N TYR A 44 -6.15 -4.79 3.15
CA TYR A 44 -5.67 -5.14 4.50
C TYR A 44 -5.41 -3.85 5.28
N HIS A 45 -5.92 -3.81 6.50
CA HIS A 45 -5.68 -2.67 7.38
C HIS A 45 -5.13 -3.12 8.72
N CYS A 46 -4.35 -2.26 9.35
CA CYS A 46 -3.87 -2.47 10.70
C CYS A 46 -4.59 -1.48 11.62
N PRO A 47 -5.50 -1.96 12.49
CA PRO A 47 -6.29 -1.08 13.35
C PRO A 47 -5.56 -0.66 14.63
N HIS A 48 -4.41 -1.25 14.92
CA HIS A 48 -3.72 -1.11 16.18
C HIS A 48 -3.09 0.26 16.37
N ALA A 49 -3.11 0.76 17.60
CA ALA A 49 -2.37 1.95 17.98
C ALA A 49 -0.86 1.66 17.93
N PRO A 50 0.00 2.70 17.73
CA PRO A 50 1.45 2.48 17.60
C PRO A 50 2.09 1.74 18.78
N TRP A 51 1.53 1.89 19.98
CA TRP A 51 2.06 1.28 21.20
C TRP A 51 1.63 -0.17 21.43
N GLU A 52 0.79 -0.74 20.57
CA GLU A 52 0.28 -2.11 20.76
C GLU A 52 1.27 -3.20 20.34
N GLY A 53 2.33 -2.86 19.63
CA GLY A 53 3.39 -3.81 19.26
C GLY A 53 2.95 -4.91 18.29
N CYS A 54 1.99 -4.62 17.40
CA CYS A 54 1.50 -5.60 16.42
C CYS A 54 2.50 -5.86 15.29
N GLN A 55 2.31 -6.97 14.57
CA GLN A 55 3.12 -7.33 13.42
C GLN A 55 2.58 -6.74 12.10
N CYS A 56 1.37 -6.18 12.10
CA CYS A 56 0.73 -5.69 10.88
C CYS A 56 1.04 -4.23 10.57
N ARG A 57 1.40 -3.41 11.56
CA ARG A 57 1.65 -1.99 11.33
C ARG A 57 2.91 -1.77 10.50
N LYS A 58 2.78 -1.09 9.36
CA LYS A 58 3.95 -0.70 8.56
C LYS A 58 4.93 0.12 9.41
N PRO A 59 6.23 -0.11 9.30
CA PRO A 59 6.94 -0.90 8.30
C PRO A 59 6.99 -2.41 8.52
N ASN A 60 6.28 -2.95 9.53
CA ASN A 60 6.21 -4.40 9.72
C ASN A 60 5.47 -5.05 8.55
N GLY A 61 5.88 -6.27 8.20
CA GLY A 61 5.44 -6.93 7.00
C GLY A 61 4.13 -7.70 7.08
N GLY A 62 3.44 -7.70 8.23
CA GLY A 62 2.31 -8.59 8.47
C GLY A 62 1.20 -8.53 7.43
N MET A 63 0.79 -7.34 7.02
CA MET A 63 -0.27 -7.18 6.01
C MET A 63 0.17 -7.69 4.63
N ALA A 64 1.39 -7.33 4.20
CA ALA A 64 1.91 -7.76 2.89
C ALA A 64 2.15 -9.27 2.85
N LEU A 65 2.65 -9.85 3.93
CA LEU A 65 2.85 -11.30 4.02
C LEU A 65 1.53 -12.04 3.98
N LYS A 66 0.51 -11.54 4.66
CA LYS A 66 -0.84 -12.12 4.64
C LYS A 66 -1.43 -12.05 3.23
N ALA A 67 -1.31 -10.90 2.56
CA ALA A 67 -1.78 -10.75 1.18
C ALA A 67 -1.06 -11.73 0.24
N ALA A 68 0.27 -11.86 0.38
CA ALA A 68 1.06 -12.78 -0.44
C ALA A 68 0.60 -14.22 -0.26
N GLU A 69 0.31 -14.64 0.97
CA GLU A 69 -0.18 -15.98 1.26
C GLU A 69 -1.57 -16.20 0.68
N GLU A 70 -2.51 -15.28 0.92
CA GLU A 70 -3.90 -15.42 0.50
C GLU A 70 -4.11 -15.30 -1.01
N LEU A 71 -3.33 -14.46 -1.67
CA LEU A 71 -3.49 -14.13 -3.09
C LEU A 71 -2.38 -14.71 -3.98
N HIS A 72 -1.48 -15.50 -3.40
CA HIS A 72 -0.33 -16.10 -4.11
C HIS A 72 0.53 -15.04 -4.82
N ILE A 73 0.87 -13.96 -4.11
CA ILE A 73 1.68 -12.86 -4.63
C ILE A 73 3.16 -13.18 -4.46
N ASP A 74 3.94 -12.95 -5.51
CA ASP A 74 5.39 -12.95 -5.43
C ASP A 74 5.87 -11.56 -5.01
N LEU A 75 6.24 -11.41 -3.74
CA LEU A 75 6.69 -10.13 -3.20
C LEU A 75 7.98 -9.63 -3.86
N GLY A 76 8.86 -10.53 -4.29
CA GLY A 76 10.09 -10.15 -4.99
C GLY A 76 9.85 -9.52 -6.35
N SER A 77 8.72 -9.78 -6.96
CA SER A 77 8.30 -9.21 -8.25
C SER A 77 7.24 -8.13 -8.10
N SER A 78 6.96 -7.71 -6.87
CA SER A 78 5.90 -6.76 -6.54
C SER A 78 6.46 -5.38 -6.25
N TRP A 79 5.56 -4.41 -6.25
CA TRP A 79 5.86 -3.01 -5.97
C TRP A 79 5.02 -2.52 -4.79
N VAL A 80 5.67 -1.80 -3.88
CA VAL A 80 4.99 -1.05 -2.83
C VAL A 80 5.02 0.42 -3.22
N VAL A 81 3.85 1.03 -3.33
CA VAL A 81 3.71 2.45 -3.67
C VAL A 81 3.08 3.15 -2.49
N GLY A 82 3.71 4.17 -1.97
CA GLY A 82 3.18 4.90 -0.83
C GLY A 82 3.81 6.26 -0.65
N ASP A 83 3.22 7.07 0.22
CA ASP A 83 3.60 8.46 0.44
C ASP A 83 4.47 8.65 1.70
N LYS A 84 4.74 7.57 2.42
CA LYS A 84 5.49 7.63 3.70
C LYS A 84 6.72 6.74 3.68
N MET A 85 7.69 7.11 4.52
CA MET A 85 8.89 6.28 4.69
C MET A 85 8.58 4.89 5.22
N SER A 86 7.49 4.73 6.00
CA SER A 86 7.04 3.42 6.45
C SER A 86 6.62 2.50 5.30
N ASP A 87 6.17 3.06 4.19
CA ASP A 87 5.84 2.28 2.99
C ASP A 87 7.11 1.73 2.34
N LEU A 88 8.15 2.55 2.23
CA LEU A 88 9.46 2.09 1.74
C LEU A 88 10.09 1.08 2.71
N GLY A 89 9.93 1.29 4.01
CA GLY A 89 10.36 0.33 5.02
C GLY A 89 9.67 -1.03 4.86
N LEU A 90 8.38 -1.02 4.53
CA LEU A 90 7.66 -2.25 4.21
C LEU A 90 8.28 -2.94 2.99
N ALA A 91 8.53 -2.20 1.91
CA ALA A 91 9.15 -2.75 0.71
C ALA A 91 10.48 -3.45 1.03
N ILE A 92 11.33 -2.80 1.82
CA ILE A 92 12.61 -3.38 2.25
C ILE A 92 12.38 -4.68 3.04
N ARG A 93 11.44 -4.66 4.00
CA ARG A 93 11.17 -5.81 4.86
C ARG A 93 10.73 -7.05 4.10
N VAL A 94 9.92 -6.87 3.07
CA VAL A 94 9.35 -8.01 2.33
C VAL A 94 10.07 -8.29 1.01
N GLY A 95 11.15 -7.56 0.71
CA GLY A 95 11.95 -7.77 -0.49
C GLY A 95 11.28 -7.31 -1.77
N SER A 96 10.37 -6.36 -1.69
CA SER A 96 9.70 -5.77 -2.84
C SER A 96 10.41 -4.50 -3.31
N ARG A 97 10.15 -4.08 -4.54
CA ARG A 97 10.52 -2.77 -5.03
C ARG A 97 9.59 -1.72 -4.44
N GLY A 98 10.02 -0.48 -4.40
CA GLY A 98 9.21 0.58 -3.82
C GLY A 98 9.26 1.87 -4.61
N ILE A 99 8.20 2.67 -4.53
CA ILE A 99 8.15 4.02 -5.10
C ILE A 99 7.53 4.94 -4.06
N LEU A 100 8.20 6.05 -3.79
CA LEU A 100 7.67 7.11 -2.94
C LEU A 100 6.86 8.07 -3.80
N VAL A 101 5.61 8.32 -3.43
CA VAL A 101 4.74 9.25 -4.14
C VAL A 101 4.40 10.44 -3.27
N GLY A 102 4.15 11.58 -3.91
CA GLY A 102 3.73 12.79 -3.24
C GLY A 102 4.28 14.02 -3.92
N GLU A 103 3.64 15.16 -3.70
CA GLU A 103 4.12 16.43 -4.20
C GLU A 103 5.50 16.72 -3.61
N GLY A 104 6.49 16.95 -4.47
CA GLY A 104 7.86 17.17 -4.05
C GLY A 104 8.62 15.95 -3.60
N ALA A 105 8.08 14.75 -3.77
CA ALA A 105 8.78 13.51 -3.41
C ALA A 105 10.08 13.38 -4.23
N ARG A 106 11.14 12.90 -3.55
CA ARG A 106 12.46 12.71 -4.16
C ARG A 106 12.93 11.27 -3.95
N PRO A 107 13.74 10.72 -4.88
CA PRO A 107 14.30 9.38 -4.71
C PRO A 107 15.03 9.23 -3.37
N VAL A 108 14.87 8.07 -2.73
CA VAL A 108 15.49 7.75 -1.43
C VAL A 108 16.16 6.39 -1.54
N ASP A 109 17.45 6.33 -1.25
CA ASP A 109 18.23 5.07 -1.16
C ASP A 109 17.97 4.08 -2.32
N GLY A 110 17.92 4.59 -3.56
CA GLY A 110 17.68 3.77 -4.74
C GLY A 110 16.20 3.52 -5.07
N PHE A 111 15.27 3.97 -4.21
CA PHE A 111 13.84 3.95 -4.52
C PHE A 111 13.48 5.16 -5.37
N PRO A 112 12.84 4.96 -6.54
CA PRO A 112 12.38 6.09 -7.33
C PRO A 112 11.24 6.84 -6.65
N ALA A 113 10.97 8.05 -7.11
CA ALA A 113 9.88 8.87 -6.63
C ALA A 113 9.05 9.39 -7.79
N ALA A 114 7.79 9.67 -7.51
CA ALA A 114 6.86 10.25 -8.48
C ALA A 114 5.94 11.25 -7.77
N PRO A 115 5.40 12.24 -8.50
CA PRO A 115 4.55 13.25 -7.86
C PRO A 115 3.18 12.70 -7.44
N ASP A 116 2.74 11.61 -8.06
CA ASP A 116 1.42 11.02 -7.83
C ASP A 116 1.38 9.54 -8.25
N LEU A 117 0.23 8.91 -8.06
CA LEU A 117 0.04 7.50 -8.43
C LEU A 117 0.15 7.26 -9.93
N ILE A 118 -0.26 8.22 -10.75
CA ILE A 118 -0.14 8.09 -12.21
C ILE A 118 1.33 8.04 -12.61
N GLY A 119 2.15 8.92 -12.04
CA GLY A 119 3.59 8.91 -12.26
C GLY A 119 4.24 7.61 -11.81
N ALA A 120 3.83 7.09 -10.65
CA ALA A 120 4.31 5.81 -10.16
C ALA A 120 3.93 4.67 -11.10
N ALA A 121 2.70 4.64 -11.59
CA ALA A 121 2.25 3.61 -12.53
C ALA A 121 3.08 3.63 -13.83
N ARG A 122 3.42 4.81 -14.34
CA ARG A 122 4.27 4.95 -15.54
C ARG A 122 5.66 4.37 -15.30
N ILE A 123 6.26 4.64 -14.14
CA ILE A 123 7.57 4.09 -13.78
C ILE A 123 7.51 2.56 -13.75
N ILE A 124 6.50 2.00 -13.10
CA ILE A 124 6.32 0.54 -13.01
C ILE A 124 6.16 -0.08 -14.40
N LEU A 125 5.28 0.48 -15.21
CA LEU A 125 5.03 -0.05 -16.55
C LEU A 125 6.27 0.02 -17.44
N ASP A 126 7.04 1.09 -17.34
CA ASP A 126 8.31 1.23 -18.09
C ASP A 126 9.31 0.15 -17.67
N ILE A 127 9.53 0.00 -16.37
CA ILE A 127 10.51 -0.98 -15.84
C ILE A 127 10.09 -2.40 -16.17
N GLU A 128 8.78 -2.70 -16.10
CA GLU A 128 8.25 -4.03 -16.40
C GLU A 128 8.11 -4.28 -17.92
N GLY A 129 8.39 -3.27 -18.75
CA GLY A 129 8.30 -3.40 -20.20
C GLY A 129 6.86 -3.48 -20.71
N LEU A 130 5.88 -2.94 -19.96
CA LEU A 130 4.45 -2.99 -20.27
C LEU A 130 3.89 -1.66 -20.78
N SER A 131 4.72 -0.61 -20.85
CA SER A 131 4.29 0.68 -21.39
C SER A 131 4.20 0.62 -22.90
N SER A 132 3.17 1.24 -23.44
CA SER A 132 2.96 1.35 -24.90
C SER A 132 3.60 2.62 -25.45
#